data_2bc46e04b8235219962bc8cc00012739
#
_entry.id   2bc46e04b8235219962bc8cc00012739
#
_cell.length_a   1.000
_cell.length_b   1.000
_cell.length_c   1.000
_cell.angle_alpha   90.00
_cell.angle_beta   90.00
_cell.angle_gamma   90.00
#
_symmetry.space_group_name_H-M   'P 1'
#
loop_
_entity.id
_entity.type
_entity.pdbx_description
1 polymer ?
#
loop_
_entity_poly.entity_id
_entity_poly.type
_entity_poly.pdbx_seq_one_letter_code
_entity_poly.pdbx_strand_id
1 'polypeptide(L)'
;CVCTNQDGQTVIRGTAEVLAPTEKIKRARIELPEVTLLDREARYQHLLARTKGLAAIPMAVVHPCDRESLLGVVEATQAGLIVPTLIGPEAKIRSVAEQQGIDLAGIAIIDVEHSHAAAARAVALVREGKAEALMKGSLHTDELMSEVVGINGLRTARRISHVFLADVPTYPKPLLITDAAINVAPD
;
A
#
# COMPACT_ATOMS: atom_id res chain seq x y z
N CYS A 1 19.21 44.91 10.52
CA CYS A 1 18.41 44.06 9.65
C CYS A 1 17.02 43.87 10.27
N VAL A 2 15.99 43.97 9.47
CA VAL A 2 14.62 43.66 9.82
C VAL A 2 14.04 42.79 8.72
N CYS A 3 13.51 41.66 9.08
CA CYS A 3 12.78 40.76 8.17
C CYS A 3 11.30 40.81 8.51
N THR A 4 10.45 40.95 7.53
CA THR A 4 8.99 40.95 7.68
C THR A 4 8.38 39.78 6.93
N ASN A 5 7.26 39.26 7.43
CA ASN A 5 6.45 38.26 6.72
C ASN A 5 5.58 38.90 5.65
N GLN A 6 4.76 38.12 4.96
CA GLN A 6 3.86 38.56 3.90
C GLN A 6 2.79 39.58 4.37
N ASP A 7 2.51 39.61 5.68
CA ASP A 7 1.53 40.50 6.32
C ASP A 7 2.18 41.79 6.85
N GLY A 8 3.49 42.00 6.57
CA GLY A 8 4.26 43.16 7.02
C GLY A 8 4.69 43.10 8.50
N GLN A 9 4.48 41.99 9.18
CA GLN A 9 4.89 41.82 10.59
C GLN A 9 6.37 41.51 10.67
N THR A 10 7.09 42.14 11.59
CA THR A 10 8.51 41.84 11.86
C THR A 10 8.67 40.48 12.51
N VAL A 11 9.32 39.56 11.84
CA VAL A 11 9.60 38.21 12.34
C VAL A 11 11.02 38.02 12.89
N ILE A 12 11.97 38.80 12.36
CA ILE A 12 13.35 38.87 12.87
C ILE A 12 13.83 40.30 12.89
N ARG A 13 14.46 40.70 13.99
CA ARG A 13 15.18 41.98 14.09
C ARG A 13 16.55 41.71 14.70
N GLY A 14 17.59 42.23 14.10
CA GLY A 14 18.95 42.09 14.62
C GLY A 14 19.90 43.11 14.01
N THR A 15 21.05 43.26 14.64
CA THR A 15 22.17 44.04 14.14
C THR A 15 23.25 43.08 13.65
N ALA A 16 23.79 43.33 12.48
CA ALA A 16 24.93 42.57 11.94
C ALA A 16 26.11 43.54 11.82
N GLU A 17 27.21 43.17 12.42
CA GLU A 17 28.48 43.86 12.25
C GLU A 17 29.29 43.11 11.19
N VAL A 18 29.67 43.79 10.10
CA VAL A 18 30.32 43.15 8.97
C VAL A 18 31.61 43.91 8.63
N LEU A 19 32.67 43.16 8.36
CA LEU A 19 33.89 43.69 7.78
C LEU A 19 33.72 43.77 6.25
N ALA A 20 33.69 44.99 5.75
CA ALA A 20 33.70 45.20 4.31
C ALA A 20 35.05 44.87 3.71
N PRO A 21 35.15 43.99 2.74
CA PRO A 21 36.42 43.70 2.07
C PRO A 21 36.91 44.90 1.27
N THR A 22 38.19 45.19 1.31
CA THR A 22 38.84 46.26 0.57
C THR A 22 38.91 45.98 -0.94
N GLU A 23 38.81 44.70 -1.30
CA GLU A 23 38.77 44.26 -2.71
C GLU A 23 37.38 43.71 -3.09
N LYS A 24 36.98 43.98 -4.34
CA LYS A 24 35.71 43.52 -4.85
C LYS A 24 35.69 42.02 -5.08
N ILE A 25 35.17 41.29 -4.14
CA ILE A 25 35.05 39.82 -4.26
C ILE A 25 33.97 39.50 -5.29
N LYS A 26 34.38 39.00 -6.46
CA LYS A 26 33.44 38.36 -7.42
C LYS A 26 33.27 36.90 -7.06
N ARG A 27 32.18 36.56 -6.42
CA ARG A 27 31.80 35.13 -6.32
C ARG A 27 31.12 34.70 -7.61
N ALA A 28 31.44 33.53 -8.09
CA ALA A 28 30.66 32.88 -9.13
C ALA A 28 29.19 32.78 -8.66
N ARG A 29 28.25 33.05 -9.55
CA ARG A 29 26.83 32.87 -9.25
C ARG A 29 26.62 31.39 -8.95
N ILE A 30 26.18 31.10 -7.73
CA ILE A 30 25.82 29.72 -7.37
C ILE A 30 24.52 29.46 -8.15
N GLU A 31 24.57 28.56 -9.11
CA GLU A 31 23.37 28.01 -9.71
C GLU A 31 22.70 27.17 -8.65
N LEU A 32 21.52 27.58 -8.24
CA LEU A 32 20.71 26.78 -7.32
C LEU A 32 20.31 25.50 -8.05
N PRO A 33 20.37 24.34 -7.36
CA PRO A 33 19.87 23.11 -7.96
C PRO A 33 18.41 23.28 -8.37
N GLU A 34 18.04 22.70 -9.49
CA GLU A 34 16.66 22.65 -9.94
C GLU A 34 15.85 21.85 -8.93
N VAL A 35 14.88 22.48 -8.29
CA VAL A 35 14.00 21.82 -7.32
C VAL A 35 12.74 21.40 -8.04
N THR A 36 12.60 20.11 -8.24
CA THR A 36 11.36 19.53 -8.77
C THR A 36 10.50 19.05 -7.61
N LEU A 37 9.30 19.59 -7.50
CA LEU A 37 8.29 19.08 -6.56
C LEU A 37 7.65 17.83 -7.19
N LEU A 38 7.86 16.69 -6.58
CA LEU A 38 7.22 15.43 -6.98
C LEU A 38 6.00 15.19 -6.09
N ASP A 39 4.83 15.20 -6.69
CA ASP A 39 3.63 14.69 -6.03
C ASP A 39 3.70 13.17 -5.98
N ARG A 40 3.92 12.63 -4.78
CA ARG A 40 4.03 11.18 -4.56
C ARG A 40 2.72 10.43 -4.83
N GLU A 41 1.60 11.12 -4.74
CA GLU A 41 0.28 10.50 -4.93
C GLU A 41 -0.19 10.56 -6.39
N ALA A 42 0.30 11.50 -7.20
CA ALA A 42 -0.20 11.70 -8.55
C ALA A 42 -0.15 10.44 -9.41
N ARG A 43 0.90 9.64 -9.31
CA ARG A 43 1.03 8.39 -10.05
C ARG A 43 0.10 7.30 -9.53
N TYR A 44 -0.05 7.20 -8.22
CA TYR A 44 -1.00 6.29 -7.62
C TYR A 44 -2.42 6.64 -8.04
N GLN A 45 -2.80 7.91 -7.98
CA GLN A 45 -4.10 8.39 -8.45
C GLN A 45 -4.29 8.13 -9.95
N HIS A 46 -3.24 8.29 -10.77
CA HIS A 46 -3.30 7.94 -12.19
C HIS A 46 -3.54 6.44 -12.41
N LEU A 47 -2.90 5.57 -11.60
CA LEU A 47 -3.14 4.12 -11.65
C LEU A 47 -4.59 3.79 -11.27
N LEU A 48 -5.10 4.35 -10.17
CA LEU A 48 -6.50 4.19 -9.77
C LEU A 48 -7.48 4.70 -10.83
N ALA A 49 -7.16 5.81 -11.50
CA ALA A 49 -8.00 6.32 -12.57
C ALA A 49 -8.16 5.33 -13.73
N ARG A 50 -7.17 4.47 -13.97
CA ARG A 50 -7.23 3.42 -15.01
C ARG A 50 -8.12 2.24 -14.63
N THR A 51 -8.41 2.05 -13.35
CA THR A 51 -9.32 0.98 -12.88
C THR A 51 -10.79 1.42 -12.94
N LYS A 52 -11.05 2.71 -13.15
CA LYS A 52 -12.43 3.23 -13.25
C LYS A 52 -13.18 2.54 -14.39
N GLY A 53 -14.34 1.98 -14.06
CA GLY A 53 -15.17 1.25 -15.02
C GLY A 53 -14.85 -0.24 -15.14
N LEU A 54 -13.82 -0.74 -14.46
CA LEU A 54 -13.62 -2.17 -14.29
C LEU A 54 -14.51 -2.70 -13.17
N ALA A 55 -14.93 -3.96 -13.26
CA ALA A 55 -15.66 -4.62 -12.19
C ALA A 55 -14.73 -4.83 -10.98
N ALA A 56 -15.25 -4.60 -9.78
CA ALA A 56 -14.52 -4.90 -8.55
C ALA A 56 -14.31 -6.42 -8.41
N ILE A 57 -13.14 -6.82 -7.95
CA ILE A 57 -12.73 -8.23 -7.86
C ILE A 57 -13.25 -8.84 -6.56
N PRO A 58 -14.02 -9.95 -6.59
CA PRO A 58 -14.35 -10.72 -5.40
C PRO A 58 -13.08 -11.22 -4.72
N MET A 59 -12.81 -10.77 -3.48
CA MET A 59 -11.56 -10.97 -2.76
C MET A 59 -11.79 -11.70 -1.45
N ALA A 60 -11.12 -12.84 -1.26
CA ALA A 60 -11.08 -13.51 0.04
C ALA A 60 -9.91 -12.95 0.87
N VAL A 61 -10.24 -12.25 1.96
CA VAL A 61 -9.27 -11.61 2.86
C VAL A 61 -8.99 -12.55 4.03
N VAL A 62 -7.75 -13.01 4.11
CA VAL A 62 -7.35 -14.12 4.99
C VAL A 62 -6.84 -13.58 6.33
N HIS A 63 -7.57 -13.85 7.41
CA HIS A 63 -7.23 -13.53 8.80
C HIS A 63 -6.84 -12.03 9.01
N PRO A 64 -7.70 -11.05 8.66
CA PRO A 64 -7.40 -9.63 8.82
C PRO A 64 -7.64 -9.19 10.27
N CYS A 65 -6.75 -9.62 11.18
CA CYS A 65 -6.88 -9.41 12.63
C CYS A 65 -5.93 -8.33 13.16
N ASP A 66 -5.52 -7.38 12.32
CA ASP A 66 -4.77 -6.19 12.67
C ASP A 66 -5.31 -4.95 11.94
N ARG A 67 -4.84 -3.77 12.38
CA ARG A 67 -5.26 -2.48 11.86
C ARG A 67 -4.93 -2.32 10.37
N GLU A 68 -3.72 -2.66 9.98
CA GLU A 68 -3.18 -2.43 8.65
C GLU A 68 -3.94 -3.24 7.60
N SER A 69 -4.21 -4.50 7.88
CA SER A 69 -4.98 -5.35 6.95
C SER A 69 -6.43 -4.88 6.82
N LEU A 70 -7.09 -4.46 7.91
CA LEU A 70 -8.46 -3.95 7.84
C LEU A 70 -8.54 -2.61 7.11
N LEU A 71 -7.60 -1.68 7.35
CA LEU A 71 -7.56 -0.42 6.61
C LEU A 71 -7.36 -0.64 5.11
N GLY A 72 -6.41 -1.50 4.74
CA GLY A 72 -6.17 -1.82 3.33
C GLY A 72 -7.41 -2.40 2.63
N VAL A 73 -8.18 -3.24 3.32
CA VAL A 73 -9.45 -3.76 2.79
C VAL A 73 -10.47 -2.64 2.58
N VAL A 74 -10.66 -1.77 3.58
CA VAL A 74 -11.65 -0.69 3.49
C VAL A 74 -11.27 0.30 2.40
N GLU A 75 -10.00 0.70 2.32
CA GLU A 75 -9.50 1.60 1.28
C GLU A 75 -9.67 1.01 -0.12
N ALA A 76 -9.34 -0.27 -0.33
CA ALA A 76 -9.52 -0.95 -1.60
C ALA A 76 -11.00 -1.09 -1.99
N THR A 77 -11.87 -1.30 -1.00
CA THR A 77 -13.33 -1.37 -1.20
C THR A 77 -13.89 0.00 -1.58
N GLN A 78 -13.49 1.06 -0.87
CA GLN A 78 -13.91 2.44 -1.16
C GLN A 78 -13.40 2.92 -2.53
N ALA A 79 -12.22 2.46 -2.94
CA ALA A 79 -11.68 2.71 -4.27
C ALA A 79 -12.39 1.91 -5.37
N GLY A 80 -13.33 1.02 -5.03
CA GLY A 80 -14.06 0.18 -5.99
C GLY A 80 -13.20 -0.92 -6.62
N LEU A 81 -12.10 -1.30 -6.00
CA LEU A 81 -11.18 -2.32 -6.54
C LEU A 81 -11.62 -3.74 -6.20
N ILE A 82 -12.19 -3.94 -5.01
CA ILE A 82 -12.54 -5.26 -4.49
C ILE A 82 -13.93 -5.31 -3.88
N VAL A 83 -14.52 -6.51 -3.89
CA VAL A 83 -15.65 -6.90 -3.05
C VAL A 83 -15.12 -7.91 -2.04
N PRO A 84 -14.82 -7.47 -0.80
CA PRO A 84 -14.14 -8.30 0.18
C PRO A 84 -15.07 -9.27 0.90
N THR A 85 -14.57 -10.46 1.21
CA THR A 85 -15.10 -11.37 2.22
C THR A 85 -14.00 -11.60 3.24
N LEU A 86 -14.19 -11.17 4.48
CA LEU A 86 -13.23 -11.36 5.58
C LEU A 86 -13.37 -12.79 6.11
N ILE A 87 -12.25 -13.46 6.36
CA ILE A 87 -12.22 -14.84 6.86
C ILE A 87 -11.28 -14.90 8.05
N GLY A 88 -11.82 -15.19 9.21
CA GLY A 88 -11.05 -15.22 10.45
C GLY A 88 -11.94 -15.20 11.69
N PRO A 89 -11.37 -15.15 12.90
CA PRO A 89 -12.13 -15.04 14.13
C PRO A 89 -12.95 -13.74 14.18
N GLU A 90 -14.26 -13.83 13.95
CA GLU A 90 -15.15 -12.67 13.80
C GLU A 90 -15.05 -11.72 15.00
N ALA A 91 -15.05 -12.26 16.21
CA ALA A 91 -14.95 -11.46 17.42
C ALA A 91 -13.66 -10.63 17.46
N LYS A 92 -12.54 -11.19 17.01
CA LYS A 92 -11.25 -10.49 16.96
C LYS A 92 -11.24 -9.42 15.86
N ILE A 93 -11.76 -9.75 14.69
CA ILE A 93 -11.88 -8.80 13.55
C ILE A 93 -12.71 -7.58 13.99
N ARG A 94 -13.89 -7.82 14.58
CA ARG A 94 -14.77 -6.75 15.06
C ARG A 94 -14.15 -5.92 16.17
N SER A 95 -13.46 -6.58 17.13
CA SER A 95 -12.77 -5.86 18.21
C SER A 95 -11.68 -4.93 17.70
N VAL A 96 -10.87 -5.39 16.73
CA VAL A 96 -9.84 -4.54 16.11
C VAL A 96 -10.48 -3.38 15.35
N ALA A 97 -11.55 -3.63 14.59
CA ALA A 97 -12.27 -2.60 13.86
C ALA A 97 -12.82 -1.53 14.79
N GLU A 98 -13.47 -1.92 15.88
CA GLU A 98 -14.03 -1.01 16.90
C GLU A 98 -12.93 -0.17 17.55
N GLN A 99 -11.84 -0.78 18.00
CA GLN A 99 -10.72 -0.09 18.63
C GLN A 99 -10.05 0.94 17.71
N GLN A 100 -10.09 0.69 16.40
CA GLN A 100 -9.46 1.54 15.39
C GLN A 100 -10.46 2.49 14.67
N GLY A 101 -11.74 2.44 15.03
CA GLY A 101 -12.77 3.24 14.39
C GLY A 101 -12.98 2.88 12.92
N ILE A 102 -12.76 1.62 12.54
CA ILE A 102 -12.91 1.12 11.16
C ILE A 102 -14.34 0.60 10.99
N ASP A 103 -15.06 1.13 10.02
CA ASP A 103 -16.40 0.67 9.68
C ASP A 103 -16.35 -0.55 8.76
N LEU A 104 -16.93 -1.66 9.21
CA LEU A 104 -17.09 -2.90 8.46
C LEU A 104 -18.52 -3.11 7.93
N ALA A 105 -19.37 -2.07 7.93
CA ALA A 105 -20.73 -2.19 7.47
C ALA A 105 -20.79 -2.67 6.00
N GLY A 106 -21.62 -3.67 5.74
CA GLY A 106 -21.78 -4.26 4.41
C GLY A 106 -20.67 -5.23 3.97
N ILE A 107 -19.65 -5.44 4.78
CA ILE A 107 -18.59 -6.41 4.50
C ILE A 107 -18.96 -7.76 5.12
N ALA A 108 -18.97 -8.81 4.30
CA ALA A 108 -19.22 -10.17 4.76
C ALA A 108 -18.05 -10.72 5.57
N ILE A 109 -18.37 -11.39 6.69
CA ILE A 109 -17.38 -12.08 7.52
C ILE A 109 -17.75 -13.56 7.58
N ILE A 110 -16.76 -14.42 7.35
CA ILE A 110 -16.84 -15.87 7.59
C ILE A 110 -16.02 -16.16 8.83
N ASP A 111 -16.73 -16.54 9.89
CA ASP A 111 -16.11 -16.87 11.17
C ASP A 111 -15.38 -18.20 11.08
N VAL A 112 -14.11 -18.20 11.48
CA VAL A 112 -13.26 -19.40 11.62
C VAL A 112 -12.29 -19.20 12.79
N GLU A 113 -11.86 -20.27 13.38
CA GLU A 113 -11.22 -20.29 14.69
C GLU A 113 -9.81 -19.68 14.71
N HIS A 114 -9.01 -19.89 13.65
CA HIS A 114 -7.61 -19.48 13.58
C HIS A 114 -7.11 -19.25 12.14
N SER A 115 -5.85 -18.78 12.00
CA SER A 115 -5.24 -18.40 10.71
C SER A 115 -5.19 -19.53 9.68
N HIS A 116 -4.84 -20.77 10.09
CA HIS A 116 -4.82 -21.92 9.19
C HIS A 116 -6.21 -22.24 8.64
N ALA A 117 -7.24 -22.23 9.51
CA ALA A 117 -8.62 -22.42 9.08
C ALA A 117 -9.07 -21.30 8.13
N ALA A 118 -8.61 -20.08 8.37
CA ALA A 118 -8.89 -18.93 7.47
C ALA A 118 -8.23 -19.14 6.09
N ALA A 119 -6.98 -19.60 6.05
CA ALA A 119 -6.28 -19.87 4.79
C ALA A 119 -6.96 -20.99 4.00
N ALA A 120 -7.28 -22.12 4.65
CA ALA A 120 -7.98 -23.25 4.03
C ALA A 120 -9.35 -22.81 3.48
N ARG A 121 -10.14 -22.05 4.26
CA ARG A 121 -11.46 -21.57 3.83
C ARG A 121 -11.37 -20.58 2.67
N ALA A 122 -10.38 -19.69 2.67
CA ALA A 122 -10.15 -18.74 1.58
C ALA A 122 -9.81 -19.45 0.26
N VAL A 123 -8.92 -20.42 0.29
CA VAL A 123 -8.58 -21.27 -0.86
C VAL A 123 -9.83 -22.02 -1.38
N ALA A 124 -10.66 -22.53 -0.46
CA ALA A 124 -11.91 -23.18 -0.85
C ALA A 124 -12.87 -22.21 -1.58
N LEU A 125 -13.00 -20.96 -1.12
CA LEU A 125 -13.84 -19.94 -1.80
C LEU A 125 -13.37 -19.65 -3.23
N VAL A 126 -12.05 -19.60 -3.46
CA VAL A 126 -11.52 -19.43 -4.81
C VAL A 126 -11.84 -20.64 -5.68
N ARG A 127 -11.70 -21.86 -5.15
CA ARG A 127 -12.06 -23.10 -5.87
C ARG A 127 -13.54 -23.19 -6.19
N GLU A 128 -14.38 -22.66 -5.29
CA GLU A 128 -15.84 -22.59 -5.46
C GLU A 128 -16.26 -21.47 -6.47
N GLY A 129 -15.31 -20.67 -6.98
CA GLY A 129 -15.60 -19.53 -7.85
C GLY A 129 -16.28 -18.35 -7.14
N LYS A 130 -16.24 -18.32 -5.80
CA LYS A 130 -16.82 -17.25 -4.97
C LYS A 130 -15.84 -16.11 -4.69
N ALA A 131 -14.55 -16.33 -4.95
CA ALA A 131 -13.50 -15.32 -4.91
C ALA A 131 -12.55 -15.54 -6.09
N GLU A 132 -12.01 -14.47 -6.62
CA GLU A 132 -11.06 -14.48 -7.74
C GLU A 132 -9.63 -14.25 -7.28
N ALA A 133 -9.46 -13.70 -6.08
CA ALA A 133 -8.15 -13.39 -5.51
C ALA A 133 -8.13 -13.58 -4.00
N LEU A 134 -6.91 -13.73 -3.46
CA LEU A 134 -6.63 -13.80 -2.04
C LEU A 134 -5.88 -12.56 -1.59
N MET A 135 -6.28 -11.98 -0.46
CA MET A 135 -5.55 -10.90 0.22
C MET A 135 -5.05 -11.43 1.56
N LYS A 136 -3.74 -11.37 1.77
CA LYS A 136 -3.12 -11.79 3.02
C LYS A 136 -3.34 -10.73 4.10
N GLY A 137 -3.91 -11.14 5.22
CA GLY A 137 -4.00 -10.33 6.45
C GLY A 137 -2.84 -10.61 7.43
N SER A 138 -3.15 -10.71 8.71
CA SER A 138 -2.19 -10.85 9.82
C SER A 138 -1.82 -12.33 10.11
N LEU A 139 -1.45 -13.08 9.07
CA LEU A 139 -0.91 -14.44 9.21
C LEU A 139 0.45 -14.54 8.54
N HIS A 140 1.22 -15.59 8.82
CA HIS A 140 2.49 -15.81 8.14
C HIS A 140 2.28 -16.19 6.67
N THR A 141 3.22 -15.79 5.81
CA THR A 141 3.11 -16.05 4.37
C THR A 141 3.15 -17.55 4.05
N ASP A 142 3.95 -18.31 4.79
CA ASP A 142 4.04 -19.77 4.66
C ASP A 142 2.74 -20.48 5.04
N GLU A 143 1.98 -20.01 6.02
CA GLU A 143 0.66 -20.53 6.35
C GLU A 143 -0.30 -20.42 5.16
N LEU A 144 -0.38 -19.25 4.54
CA LEU A 144 -1.23 -19.04 3.37
C LEU A 144 -0.72 -19.83 2.17
N MET A 145 0.59 -19.76 1.91
CA MET A 145 1.19 -20.41 0.74
C MET A 145 1.10 -21.94 0.82
N SER A 146 1.18 -22.55 2.00
CA SER A 146 0.99 -24.00 2.16
C SER A 146 -0.39 -24.45 1.68
N GLU A 147 -1.43 -23.69 1.95
CA GLU A 147 -2.78 -23.98 1.46
C GLU A 147 -2.91 -23.71 -0.06
N VAL A 148 -2.31 -22.62 -0.56
CA VAL A 148 -2.33 -22.27 -1.99
C VAL A 148 -1.64 -23.31 -2.85
N VAL A 149 -0.48 -23.85 -2.41
CA VAL A 149 0.29 -24.85 -3.15
C VAL A 149 -0.01 -26.30 -2.74
N GLY A 150 -0.86 -26.50 -1.75
CA GLY A 150 -1.25 -27.82 -1.26
C GLY A 150 -1.96 -28.67 -2.31
N ILE A 151 -2.23 -29.93 -1.98
CA ILE A 151 -2.88 -30.91 -2.87
C ILE A 151 -4.26 -30.41 -3.35
N ASN A 152 -5.00 -29.79 -2.43
CA ASN A 152 -6.31 -29.17 -2.69
C ASN A 152 -6.22 -27.65 -2.91
N GLY A 153 -5.04 -27.14 -3.25
CA GLY A 153 -4.78 -25.72 -3.42
C GLY A 153 -5.18 -25.18 -4.78
N LEU A 154 -4.50 -24.09 -5.19
CA LEU A 154 -4.78 -23.34 -6.41
C LEU A 154 -3.70 -23.54 -7.49
N ARG A 155 -2.90 -24.61 -7.37
CA ARG A 155 -1.82 -24.87 -8.34
C ARG A 155 -2.37 -25.05 -9.76
N THR A 156 -1.68 -24.44 -10.70
CA THR A 156 -1.87 -24.64 -12.14
C THR A 156 -0.63 -25.29 -12.75
N ALA A 157 -0.60 -25.47 -14.07
CA ALA A 157 0.59 -25.90 -14.79
C ALA A 157 1.69 -24.82 -14.85
N ARG A 158 1.39 -23.59 -14.43
CA ARG A 158 2.33 -22.47 -14.42
C ARG A 158 3.05 -22.35 -13.08
N ARG A 159 4.28 -21.87 -13.10
CA ARG A 159 5.04 -21.51 -11.91
C ARG A 159 4.42 -20.27 -11.25
N ILE A 160 4.42 -20.22 -9.93
CA ILE A 160 4.07 -19.02 -9.17
C ILE A 160 5.22 -18.02 -9.32
N SER A 161 4.89 -16.79 -9.68
CA SER A 161 5.82 -15.68 -9.75
C SER A 161 5.38 -14.57 -8.81
N HIS A 162 6.34 -13.76 -8.37
CA HIS A 162 6.13 -12.61 -7.54
C HIS A 162 6.38 -11.34 -8.35
N VAL A 163 5.46 -10.38 -8.27
CA VAL A 163 5.56 -9.12 -9.02
C VAL A 163 5.35 -7.93 -8.09
N PHE A 164 6.32 -7.02 -8.05
CA PHE A 164 6.15 -5.70 -7.46
C PHE A 164 5.84 -4.67 -8.54
N LEU A 165 4.91 -3.78 -8.25
CA LEU A 165 4.77 -2.51 -8.96
C LEU A 165 5.44 -1.43 -8.10
N ALA A 166 6.61 -0.94 -8.54
CA ALA A 166 7.37 0.08 -7.84
C ALA A 166 7.19 1.46 -8.49
N ASP A 167 6.82 2.44 -7.68
CA ASP A 167 6.86 3.85 -8.08
C ASP A 167 8.12 4.50 -7.52
N VAL A 168 9.09 4.77 -8.40
CA VAL A 168 10.36 5.39 -8.06
C VAL A 168 10.29 6.87 -8.41
N PRO A 169 10.37 7.81 -7.44
CA PRO A 169 10.16 9.24 -7.68
C PRO A 169 11.07 9.83 -8.76
N THR A 170 12.30 9.33 -8.87
CA THR A 170 13.32 9.80 -9.83
C THR A 170 13.24 9.11 -11.20
N TYR A 171 12.33 8.16 -11.38
CA TYR A 171 12.16 7.43 -12.65
C TYR A 171 10.80 7.77 -13.28
N PRO A 172 10.73 8.04 -14.60
CA PRO A 172 9.53 8.62 -15.21
C PRO A 172 8.36 7.63 -15.38
N LYS A 173 8.57 6.32 -15.17
CA LYS A 173 7.56 5.27 -15.36
C LYS A 173 7.51 4.35 -14.14
N PRO A 174 6.33 3.76 -13.83
CA PRO A 174 6.26 2.66 -12.88
C PRO A 174 7.09 1.47 -13.37
N LEU A 175 7.76 0.78 -12.45
CA LEU A 175 8.56 -0.40 -12.73
C LEU A 175 7.82 -1.65 -12.26
N LEU A 176 7.75 -2.66 -13.12
CA LEU A 176 7.35 -4.01 -12.74
C LEU A 176 8.61 -4.83 -12.48
N ILE A 177 8.78 -5.28 -11.23
CA ILE A 177 9.91 -6.09 -10.79
C ILE A 177 9.38 -7.49 -10.49
N THR A 178 9.84 -8.49 -11.25
CA THR A 178 9.43 -9.89 -11.08
C THR A 178 10.54 -10.70 -10.43
N ASP A 179 10.16 -11.83 -9.86
CA ASP A 179 11.09 -12.84 -9.30
C ASP A 179 12.09 -12.31 -8.25
N ALA A 180 11.74 -11.21 -7.58
CA ALA A 180 12.49 -10.70 -6.45
C ALA A 180 12.33 -11.56 -5.17
N ALA A 181 11.35 -12.49 -5.18
CA ALA A 181 11.08 -13.45 -4.13
C ALA A 181 10.43 -14.72 -4.74
N ILE A 182 10.31 -15.80 -3.97
CA ILE A 182 9.70 -17.09 -4.31
C ILE A 182 10.59 -17.96 -5.24
N ASN A 183 11.06 -17.43 -6.37
CA ASN A 183 11.93 -18.17 -7.27
C ASN A 183 13.39 -17.87 -6.99
N VAL A 184 14.20 -18.92 -6.82
CA VAL A 184 15.66 -18.80 -6.62
C VAL A 184 16.37 -18.49 -7.93
N ALA A 185 15.86 -19.05 -9.04
CA ALA A 185 16.34 -18.79 -10.38
C ALA A 185 15.13 -18.60 -11.29
N PRO A 186 14.91 -17.41 -11.87
CA PRO A 186 13.91 -17.19 -12.89
C PRO A 186 14.32 -17.93 -14.18
N ASP A 187 13.33 -18.48 -14.90
CA ASP A 187 13.55 -19.13 -16.20
C ASP A 187 13.57 -18.09 -17.31
#